data_21b34fbb93b3cbd5c64d9b1b55782a3e
#
_entry.id   21b34fbb93b3cbd5c64d9b1b55782a3e
#
_cell.length_a   1.000
_cell.length_b   1.000
_cell.length_c   1.000
_cell.angle_alpha   90.00
_cell.angle_beta   90.00
_cell.angle_gamma   90.00
#
_symmetry.space_group_name_H-M   'P 1'
#
loop_
_entity.id
_entity.type
_entity.pdbx_description
1 polymer ?
#
loop_
_entity_poly.entity_id
_entity_poly.type
_entity_poly.pdbx_seq_one_letter_code
_entity_poly.pdbx_strand_id
1 'polypeptide(L)'
;MTSVDAITTALQGAGYFADRRLATAVYLALKLQRPLLLEGEPGVGKTELAKALGVALGRPLVRLQCYDGLEQREALYEWNYAAQLLHMRAAELQHESGDAAAPSRRSAVDVEREVYQKQYLIRRPLLQALEAPEPGAVLLIDEVDRADEPFEAFLLEYLGEYQVSIPELGTVRAACAPVTILTSNRTRELNDAVKRRCLYHWLDYPERERELAIVRARVPQAADALSRQVAEFIGRLRSATASGTFHRAPGIAESVEWARALVALNTLMIDPEVIGDTAGILFKQREDVAALTPALAAELLQPVADEA
;
A
#
# COMPACT_ATOMS: atom_id res chain seq x y z
N MET A 1 -20.71 5.59 0.69
CA MET A 1 -20.21 6.86 1.25
C MET A 1 -20.70 8.00 0.38
N THR A 2 -21.44 8.96 0.95
CA THR A 2 -22.24 9.92 0.18
C THR A 2 -21.62 11.32 0.06
N SER A 3 -20.60 11.62 0.87
CA SER A 3 -19.94 12.93 0.89
C SER A 3 -18.46 12.82 1.27
N VAL A 4 -17.70 13.91 1.07
CA VAL A 4 -16.30 14.03 1.51
C VAL A 4 -16.18 13.89 3.03
N ASP A 5 -17.10 14.50 3.77
CA ASP A 5 -17.09 14.44 5.24
C ASP A 5 -17.37 13.02 5.75
N ALA A 6 -18.24 12.25 5.06
CA ALA A 6 -18.46 10.83 5.38
C ALA A 6 -17.19 9.99 5.15
N ILE A 7 -16.39 10.31 4.12
CA ILE A 7 -15.09 9.67 3.90
C ILE A 7 -14.12 10.01 5.04
N THR A 8 -14.00 11.28 5.40
CA THR A 8 -13.12 11.74 6.49
C THR A 8 -13.46 11.02 7.80
N THR A 9 -14.75 10.99 8.16
CA THR A 9 -15.22 10.31 9.38
C THR A 9 -14.93 8.81 9.36
N ALA A 10 -15.17 8.16 8.23
CA ALA A 10 -14.96 6.71 8.09
C ALA A 10 -13.47 6.33 8.15
N LEU A 11 -12.60 7.13 7.50
CA LEU A 11 -11.14 6.94 7.57
C LEU A 11 -10.64 7.19 8.99
N GLN A 12 -11.14 8.23 9.66
CA GLN A 12 -10.79 8.50 11.06
C GLN A 12 -11.21 7.35 11.99
N GLY A 13 -12.41 6.79 11.78
CA GLY A 13 -12.86 5.59 12.48
C GLY A 13 -11.98 4.34 12.23
N ALA A 14 -11.31 4.29 11.08
CA ALA A 14 -10.32 3.27 10.75
C ALA A 14 -8.89 3.64 11.20
N GLY A 15 -8.71 4.73 11.96
CA GLY A 15 -7.43 5.19 12.49
C GLY A 15 -6.53 5.91 11.47
N TYR A 16 -7.12 6.43 10.37
CA TYR A 16 -6.42 7.19 9.36
C TYR A 16 -6.93 8.64 9.29
N PHE A 17 -6.06 9.60 9.52
CA PHE A 17 -6.38 11.02 9.58
C PHE A 17 -6.12 11.68 8.22
N ALA A 18 -7.12 11.69 7.35
CA ALA A 18 -7.05 12.35 6.06
C ALA A 18 -7.34 13.86 6.18
N ASP A 19 -6.60 14.68 5.44
CA ASP A 19 -7.02 16.05 5.18
C ASP A 19 -8.16 16.11 4.16
N ARG A 20 -8.74 17.31 4.00
CA ARG A 20 -9.88 17.51 3.10
C ARG A 20 -9.54 17.21 1.63
N ARG A 21 -8.30 17.50 1.19
CA ARG A 21 -7.86 17.27 -0.20
C ARG A 21 -7.78 15.78 -0.50
N LEU A 22 -7.12 15.01 0.39
CA LEU A 22 -7.04 13.57 0.27
C LEU A 22 -8.43 12.91 0.36
N ALA A 23 -9.25 13.32 1.32
CA ALA A 23 -10.63 12.81 1.45
C ALA A 23 -11.46 13.09 0.19
N THR A 24 -11.26 14.25 -0.45
CA THR A 24 -11.90 14.59 -1.73
C THR A 24 -11.39 13.69 -2.86
N ALA A 25 -10.08 13.46 -2.95
CA ALA A 25 -9.50 12.56 -3.95
C ALA A 25 -10.06 11.13 -3.81
N VAL A 26 -10.12 10.63 -2.59
CA VAL A 26 -10.72 9.31 -2.27
C VAL A 26 -12.21 9.28 -2.65
N TYR A 27 -12.97 10.30 -2.28
CA TYR A 27 -14.40 10.40 -2.64
C TYR A 27 -14.61 10.33 -4.15
N LEU A 28 -13.81 11.08 -4.91
CA LEU A 28 -13.88 11.09 -6.37
C LEU A 28 -13.45 9.74 -6.96
N ALA A 29 -12.41 9.12 -6.43
CA ALA A 29 -11.97 7.80 -6.86
C ALA A 29 -13.09 6.75 -6.71
N LEU A 30 -13.78 6.75 -5.57
CA LEU A 30 -14.93 5.87 -5.32
C LEU A 30 -16.12 6.20 -6.22
N LYS A 31 -16.44 7.48 -6.39
CA LYS A 31 -17.62 7.93 -7.16
C LYS A 31 -17.47 7.69 -8.66
N LEU A 32 -16.27 7.92 -9.18
CA LEU A 32 -15.95 7.80 -10.60
C LEU A 32 -15.45 6.39 -10.95
N GLN A 33 -15.27 5.51 -9.96
CA GLN A 33 -14.68 4.18 -10.13
C GLN A 33 -13.32 4.24 -10.85
N ARG A 34 -12.48 5.21 -10.49
CA ARG A 34 -11.15 5.40 -11.07
C ARG A 34 -10.06 5.07 -10.06
N PRO A 35 -8.94 4.49 -10.52
CA PRO A 35 -7.77 4.29 -9.67
C PRO A 35 -7.27 5.62 -9.09
N LEU A 36 -6.73 5.59 -7.87
CA LEU A 36 -6.07 6.72 -7.22
C LEU A 36 -4.58 6.44 -7.12
N LEU A 37 -3.76 7.26 -7.78
CA LEU A 37 -2.31 7.26 -7.64
C LEU A 37 -1.91 8.22 -6.52
N LEU A 38 -1.24 7.66 -5.50
CA LEU A 38 -0.65 8.38 -4.38
C LEU A 38 0.85 8.46 -4.56
N GLU A 39 1.37 9.64 -4.76
CA GLU A 39 2.81 9.92 -4.70
C GLU A 39 3.15 10.69 -3.43
N GLY A 40 4.38 10.61 -2.97
CA GLY A 40 4.88 11.34 -1.80
C GLY A 40 6.11 10.66 -1.22
N GLU A 41 6.72 11.30 -0.23
CA GLU A 41 7.89 10.79 0.45
C GLU A 41 7.60 9.44 1.15
N PRO A 42 8.60 8.57 1.32
CA PRO A 42 8.46 7.37 2.12
C PRO A 42 8.02 7.68 3.55
N GLY A 43 7.15 6.84 4.12
CA GLY A 43 6.70 6.99 5.51
C GLY A 43 5.55 7.98 5.73
N VAL A 44 5.00 8.64 4.69
CA VAL A 44 3.86 9.58 4.82
C VAL A 44 2.50 8.90 4.97
N GLY A 45 2.42 7.56 4.85
CA GLY A 45 1.18 6.81 5.09
C GLY A 45 0.39 6.43 3.84
N LYS A 46 1.02 6.38 2.64
CA LYS A 46 0.36 5.96 1.39
C LYS A 46 -0.28 4.57 1.48
N THR A 47 0.49 3.58 1.90
CA THR A 47 0.04 2.18 2.07
C THR A 47 -1.04 2.05 3.16
N GLU A 48 -0.95 2.86 4.22
CA GLU A 48 -1.93 2.86 5.32
C GLU A 48 -3.31 3.35 4.87
N LEU A 49 -3.40 4.24 3.89
CA LEU A 49 -4.69 4.67 3.33
C LEU A 49 -5.47 3.49 2.75
N ALA A 50 -4.82 2.60 1.99
CA ALA A 50 -5.49 1.44 1.41
C ALA A 50 -6.01 0.47 2.48
N LYS A 51 -5.25 0.25 3.56
CA LYS A 51 -5.68 -0.54 4.71
C LYS A 51 -6.89 0.08 5.40
N ALA A 52 -6.83 1.38 5.66
CA ALA A 52 -7.93 2.13 6.27
C ALA A 52 -9.20 2.10 5.40
N LEU A 53 -9.05 2.19 4.08
CA LEU A 53 -10.17 2.05 3.15
C LEU A 53 -10.79 0.66 3.18
N GLY A 54 -9.98 -0.40 3.28
CA GLY A 54 -10.49 -1.76 3.46
C GLY A 54 -11.40 -1.87 4.68
N VAL A 55 -10.96 -1.34 5.82
CA VAL A 55 -11.73 -1.31 7.07
C VAL A 55 -12.98 -0.42 6.92
N ALA A 56 -12.80 0.81 6.45
CA ALA A 56 -13.88 1.81 6.34
C ALA A 56 -15.00 1.40 5.37
N LEU A 57 -14.67 0.61 4.33
CA LEU A 57 -15.62 0.12 3.33
C LEU A 57 -16.14 -1.29 3.64
N GLY A 58 -15.58 -1.98 4.63
CA GLY A 58 -15.87 -3.40 4.90
C GLY A 58 -15.48 -4.31 3.73
N ARG A 59 -14.41 -3.97 2.99
CA ARG A 59 -13.93 -4.71 1.82
C ARG A 59 -12.60 -5.40 2.11
N PRO A 60 -12.37 -6.61 1.61
CA PRO A 60 -11.06 -7.26 1.73
C PRO A 60 -9.98 -6.43 1.04
N LEU A 61 -8.82 -6.33 1.70
CA LEU A 61 -7.64 -5.72 1.11
C LEU A 61 -6.84 -6.78 0.36
N VAL A 62 -6.62 -6.56 -0.91
CA VAL A 62 -5.71 -7.34 -1.75
C VAL A 62 -4.49 -6.47 -2.04
N ARG A 63 -3.28 -6.98 -1.80
CA ARG A 63 -2.03 -6.23 -2.01
C ARG A 63 -1.16 -6.89 -3.05
N LEU A 64 -0.71 -6.10 -4.01
CA LEU A 64 0.36 -6.42 -4.94
C LEU A 64 1.55 -5.51 -4.61
N GLN A 65 2.66 -6.09 -4.14
CA GLN A 65 3.92 -5.38 -3.96
C GLN A 65 4.69 -5.41 -5.26
N CYS A 66 5.01 -4.25 -5.82
CA CYS A 66 5.84 -4.15 -7.01
C CYS A 66 7.34 -4.22 -6.68
N TYR A 67 8.10 -4.84 -7.56
CA TYR A 67 9.55 -4.95 -7.51
C TYR A 67 10.10 -5.10 -8.94
N ASP A 68 11.38 -4.87 -9.10
CA ASP A 68 12.07 -4.97 -10.38
C ASP A 68 12.01 -6.40 -10.95
N GLY A 69 11.55 -6.55 -12.20
CA GLY A 69 11.35 -7.85 -12.84
C GLY A 69 10.05 -8.57 -12.45
N LEU A 70 9.07 -7.87 -11.84
CA LEU A 70 7.73 -8.44 -11.57
C LEU A 70 7.05 -8.84 -12.88
N GLU A 71 6.80 -10.12 -13.07
CA GLU A 71 6.14 -10.64 -14.26
C GLU A 71 4.60 -10.64 -14.12
N GLN A 72 3.92 -10.58 -15.27
CA GLN A 72 2.45 -10.66 -15.34
C GLN A 72 1.88 -11.89 -14.62
N ARG A 73 2.55 -13.06 -14.73
CA ARG A 73 2.13 -14.31 -14.08
C ARG A 73 2.14 -14.22 -12.54
N GLU A 74 3.01 -13.42 -11.97
CA GLU A 74 3.11 -13.25 -10.51
C GLU A 74 2.06 -12.25 -9.99
N ALA A 75 1.60 -11.35 -10.83
CA ALA A 75 0.61 -10.34 -10.49
C ALA A 75 -0.84 -10.77 -10.81
N LEU A 76 -1.04 -11.53 -11.89
CA LEU A 76 -2.37 -11.86 -12.40
C LEU A 76 -2.79 -13.29 -12.08
N TYR A 77 -2.10 -14.29 -12.64
CA TYR A 77 -2.39 -15.70 -12.41
C TYR A 77 -1.21 -16.59 -12.77
N GLU A 78 -1.24 -17.79 -12.26
CA GLU A 78 -0.31 -18.87 -12.59
C GLU A 78 -1.09 -20.18 -12.71
N TRP A 79 -0.68 -21.03 -13.65
CA TRP A 79 -1.22 -22.38 -13.75
C TRP A 79 -0.55 -23.32 -12.74
N ASN A 80 -1.35 -24.09 -12.01
CA ASN A 80 -0.85 -25.14 -11.11
C ASN A 80 -0.42 -26.37 -11.92
N TYR A 81 0.75 -26.25 -12.56
CA TYR A 81 1.29 -27.31 -13.41
C TYR A 81 1.44 -28.65 -12.67
N ALA A 82 1.76 -28.65 -11.38
CA ALA A 82 1.85 -29.87 -10.60
C ALA A 82 0.50 -30.59 -10.51
N ALA A 83 -0.57 -29.85 -10.23
CA ALA A 83 -1.92 -30.42 -10.17
C ALA A 83 -2.42 -30.85 -11.56
N GLN A 84 -2.10 -30.10 -12.62
CA GLN A 84 -2.41 -30.48 -13.99
C GLN A 84 -1.70 -31.80 -14.38
N LEU A 85 -0.41 -31.94 -14.06
CA LEU A 85 0.35 -33.15 -14.34
C LEU A 85 -0.20 -34.36 -13.59
N LEU A 86 -0.56 -34.20 -12.31
CA LEU A 86 -1.17 -35.26 -11.52
C LEU A 86 -2.53 -35.69 -12.11
N HIS A 87 -3.32 -34.73 -12.57
CA HIS A 87 -4.60 -35.01 -13.23
C HIS A 87 -4.40 -35.83 -14.53
N MET A 88 -3.46 -35.41 -15.38
CA MET A 88 -3.15 -36.13 -16.62
C MET A 88 -2.69 -37.56 -16.35
N ARG A 89 -1.78 -37.76 -15.38
CA ARG A 89 -1.32 -39.11 -15.00
C ARG A 89 -2.42 -39.99 -14.41
N ALA A 90 -3.31 -39.42 -13.60
CA ALA A 90 -4.45 -40.16 -13.07
C ALA A 90 -5.41 -40.59 -14.19
N ALA A 91 -5.61 -39.75 -15.18
CA ALA A 91 -6.41 -40.07 -16.35
C ALA A 91 -5.77 -41.21 -17.21
N GLU A 92 -4.42 -41.19 -17.38
CA GLU A 92 -3.69 -42.27 -18.08
C GLU A 92 -3.82 -43.61 -17.38
N LEU A 93 -3.63 -43.65 -16.05
CA LEU A 93 -3.76 -44.88 -15.25
C LEU A 93 -5.17 -45.47 -15.24
N GLN A 94 -6.20 -44.64 -15.34
CA GLN A 94 -7.59 -45.09 -15.49
C GLN A 94 -7.83 -45.74 -16.87
N HIS A 95 -7.11 -45.31 -17.92
CA HIS A 95 -7.18 -45.92 -19.24
C HIS A 95 -6.44 -47.28 -19.31
N GLU A 96 -5.35 -47.43 -18.56
CA GLU A 96 -4.58 -48.69 -18.54
C GLU A 96 -5.25 -49.80 -17.74
N SER A 97 -6.14 -49.46 -16.79
CA SER A 97 -6.82 -50.41 -15.91
C SER A 97 -7.98 -51.17 -16.59
N GLY A 98 -8.26 -50.92 -17.87
CA GLY A 98 -9.01 -51.86 -18.76
C GLY A 98 -10.49 -52.11 -18.40
N ASP A 99 -11.16 -51.20 -17.71
CA ASP A 99 -12.60 -51.34 -17.48
C ASP A 99 -13.37 -51.03 -18.76
N ALA A 100 -13.87 -52.07 -19.39
CA ALA A 100 -14.59 -52.02 -20.69
C ALA A 100 -15.93 -51.25 -20.64
N ALA A 101 -16.25 -50.63 -19.52
CA ALA A 101 -17.43 -49.80 -19.29
C ALA A 101 -17.14 -48.29 -19.32
N ALA A 102 -15.86 -47.87 -19.56
CA ALA A 102 -15.55 -46.44 -19.63
C ALA A 102 -16.06 -45.83 -20.95
N PRO A 103 -16.74 -44.67 -20.92
CA PRO A 103 -17.17 -43.98 -22.14
C PRO A 103 -15.97 -43.64 -23.01
N SER A 104 -16.17 -43.88 -24.31
CA SER A 104 -15.29 -43.58 -25.48
C SER A 104 -14.03 -42.77 -25.19
N ARG A 105 -12.89 -43.22 -25.79
CA ARG A 105 -11.56 -42.55 -25.79
C ARG A 105 -11.68 -41.05 -25.62
N ARG A 106 -11.32 -40.53 -24.47
CA ARG A 106 -11.18 -39.08 -24.29
C ARG A 106 -10.18 -38.59 -25.34
N SER A 107 -10.61 -37.61 -26.12
CA SER A 107 -9.73 -36.99 -27.11
C SER A 107 -8.62 -36.22 -26.35
N ALA A 108 -7.43 -36.11 -26.95
CA ALA A 108 -6.38 -35.23 -26.44
C ALA A 108 -6.88 -33.80 -26.22
N VAL A 109 -7.83 -33.37 -27.06
CA VAL A 109 -8.51 -32.08 -26.95
C VAL A 109 -9.39 -31.97 -25.69
N ASP A 110 -10.00 -33.08 -25.26
CA ASP A 110 -10.81 -33.08 -24.01
C ASP A 110 -9.91 -32.99 -22.76
N VAL A 111 -8.79 -33.69 -22.78
CA VAL A 111 -7.79 -33.62 -21.68
C VAL A 111 -7.18 -32.22 -21.61
N GLU A 112 -6.86 -31.61 -22.76
CA GLU A 112 -6.34 -30.25 -22.82
C GLU A 112 -7.35 -29.24 -22.21
N ARG A 113 -8.64 -29.35 -22.55
CA ARG A 113 -9.69 -28.52 -21.96
C ARG A 113 -9.88 -28.75 -20.46
N GLU A 114 -9.69 -29.97 -19.97
CA GLU A 114 -9.80 -30.29 -18.55
C GLU A 114 -8.66 -29.67 -17.73
N VAL A 115 -7.43 -29.59 -18.25
CA VAL A 115 -6.28 -29.05 -17.52
C VAL A 115 -6.26 -27.52 -17.44
N TYR A 116 -6.89 -26.83 -18.41
CA TYR A 116 -7.01 -25.36 -18.40
C TYR A 116 -8.33 -24.88 -17.79
N GLN A 117 -8.86 -25.61 -16.81
CA GLN A 117 -10.03 -25.17 -16.03
C GLN A 117 -9.65 -24.28 -14.84
N LYS A 118 -10.60 -23.45 -14.41
CA LYS A 118 -10.44 -22.51 -13.27
C LYS A 118 -9.94 -23.16 -11.97
N GLN A 119 -10.13 -24.47 -11.79
CA GLN A 119 -9.65 -25.22 -10.61
C GLN A 119 -8.12 -25.32 -10.55
N TYR A 120 -7.42 -25.26 -11.69
CA TYR A 120 -5.96 -25.29 -11.77
C TYR A 120 -5.35 -23.89 -11.83
N LEU A 121 -6.18 -22.84 -11.80
CA LEU A 121 -5.73 -21.45 -11.83
C LEU A 121 -5.39 -20.96 -10.43
N ILE A 122 -4.13 -20.64 -10.20
CA ILE A 122 -3.68 -19.95 -9.00
C ILE A 122 -3.93 -18.46 -9.21
N ARG A 123 -4.89 -17.91 -8.48
CA ARG A 123 -5.23 -16.49 -8.56
C ARG A 123 -4.17 -15.66 -7.85
N ARG A 124 -3.60 -14.70 -8.56
CA ARG A 124 -2.68 -13.70 -8.02
C ARG A 124 -3.45 -12.40 -7.72
N PRO A 125 -2.83 -11.40 -7.07
CA PRO A 125 -3.57 -10.25 -6.51
C PRO A 125 -4.50 -9.53 -7.48
N LEU A 126 -4.08 -9.29 -8.73
CA LEU A 126 -4.93 -8.59 -9.69
C LEU A 126 -6.20 -9.38 -10.03
N LEU A 127 -6.08 -10.69 -10.26
CA LEU A 127 -7.22 -11.55 -10.55
C LEU A 127 -8.11 -11.74 -9.31
N GLN A 128 -7.51 -11.86 -8.10
CA GLN A 128 -8.27 -11.91 -6.86
C GLN A 128 -9.15 -10.67 -6.67
N ALA A 129 -8.62 -9.50 -6.99
CA ALA A 129 -9.37 -8.25 -6.88
C ALA A 129 -10.49 -8.14 -7.92
N LEU A 130 -10.28 -8.64 -9.16
CA LEU A 130 -11.32 -8.67 -10.21
C LEU A 130 -12.45 -9.65 -9.89
N GLU A 131 -12.12 -10.83 -9.37
CA GLU A 131 -13.10 -11.87 -9.03
C GLU A 131 -13.69 -11.73 -7.62
N ALA A 132 -13.34 -10.66 -6.88
CA ALA A 132 -13.88 -10.43 -5.55
C ALA A 132 -15.41 -10.29 -5.59
N PRO A 133 -16.15 -11.03 -4.73
CA PRO A 133 -17.60 -10.92 -4.66
C PRO A 133 -18.02 -9.53 -4.15
N GLU A 134 -19.28 -9.15 -4.39
CA GLU A 134 -19.81 -7.91 -3.83
C GLU A 134 -19.58 -7.82 -2.31
N PRO A 135 -19.17 -6.66 -1.82
CA PRO A 135 -19.08 -5.36 -2.46
C PRO A 135 -17.77 -5.09 -3.24
N GLY A 136 -16.99 -6.08 -3.59
CA GLY A 136 -15.69 -5.96 -4.24
C GLY A 136 -14.54 -5.83 -3.24
N ALA A 137 -13.31 -5.65 -3.74
CA ALA A 137 -12.10 -5.53 -2.94
C ALA A 137 -11.53 -4.11 -2.95
N VAL A 138 -10.64 -3.81 -2.01
CA VAL A 138 -9.65 -2.73 -2.13
C VAL A 138 -8.38 -3.36 -2.65
N LEU A 139 -7.90 -2.92 -3.81
CA LEU A 139 -6.63 -3.34 -4.38
C LEU A 139 -5.57 -2.27 -4.12
N LEU A 140 -4.48 -2.66 -3.50
CA LEU A 140 -3.29 -1.87 -3.32
C LEU A 140 -2.19 -2.38 -4.26
N ILE A 141 -1.79 -1.56 -5.23
CA ILE A 141 -0.58 -1.75 -6.05
C ILE A 141 0.51 -0.89 -5.43
N ASP A 142 1.37 -1.52 -4.63
CA ASP A 142 2.31 -0.81 -3.75
C ASP A 142 3.67 -0.66 -4.42
N GLU A 143 4.26 0.54 -4.35
CA GLU A 143 5.55 0.90 -4.95
C GLU A 143 5.62 0.61 -6.47
N VAL A 144 4.60 1.06 -7.21
CA VAL A 144 4.49 0.82 -8.66
C VAL A 144 5.70 1.37 -9.45
N ASP A 145 6.37 2.38 -8.93
CA ASP A 145 7.61 2.94 -9.47
C ASP A 145 8.83 2.00 -9.40
N ARG A 146 8.69 0.83 -8.77
CA ARG A 146 9.71 -0.24 -8.80
C ARG A 146 9.49 -1.29 -9.89
N ALA A 147 8.31 -1.33 -10.47
CA ALA A 147 8.04 -2.23 -11.59
C ALA A 147 8.68 -1.69 -12.88
N ASP A 148 8.88 -2.56 -13.86
CA ASP A 148 9.44 -2.19 -15.17
C ASP A 148 8.36 -1.65 -16.14
N GLU A 149 8.79 -1.10 -17.28
CA GLU A 149 7.87 -0.59 -18.31
C GLU A 149 6.94 -1.66 -18.90
N PRO A 150 7.37 -2.90 -19.17
CA PRO A 150 6.49 -3.98 -19.61
C PRO A 150 5.34 -4.24 -18.65
N PHE A 151 5.59 -4.22 -17.34
CA PHE A 151 4.55 -4.38 -16.34
C PHE A 151 3.58 -3.19 -16.31
N GLU A 152 4.09 -1.96 -16.44
CA GLU A 152 3.22 -0.78 -16.55
C GLU A 152 2.30 -0.86 -17.80
N ALA A 153 2.84 -1.30 -18.93
CA ALA A 153 2.04 -1.49 -20.15
C ALA A 153 0.92 -2.53 -19.93
N PHE A 154 1.22 -3.63 -19.24
CA PHE A 154 0.21 -4.62 -18.84
C PHE A 154 -0.87 -4.03 -17.92
N LEU A 155 -0.51 -3.18 -16.96
CA LEU A 155 -1.47 -2.51 -16.08
C LEU A 155 -2.47 -1.62 -16.84
N LEU A 156 -2.16 -1.15 -18.04
CA LEU A 156 -3.06 -0.27 -18.81
C LEU A 156 -4.40 -0.90 -19.12
N GLU A 157 -4.44 -2.21 -19.41
CA GLU A 157 -5.68 -2.96 -19.64
C GLU A 157 -6.49 -3.02 -18.33
N TYR A 158 -5.83 -3.41 -17.23
CA TYR A 158 -6.46 -3.51 -15.93
C TYR A 158 -7.05 -2.19 -15.43
N LEU A 159 -6.25 -1.11 -15.46
CA LEU A 159 -6.65 0.21 -14.94
C LEU A 159 -7.69 0.91 -15.82
N GLY A 160 -7.81 0.54 -17.09
CA GLY A 160 -8.75 1.16 -18.03
C GLY A 160 -10.19 0.68 -17.85
N GLU A 161 -10.38 -0.63 -17.75
CA GLU A 161 -11.72 -1.24 -17.80
C GLU A 161 -11.98 -2.28 -16.70
N TYR A 162 -11.04 -2.44 -15.75
CA TYR A 162 -11.09 -3.49 -14.73
C TYR A 162 -11.33 -4.88 -15.32
N GLN A 163 -10.56 -5.19 -16.35
CA GLN A 163 -10.57 -6.48 -17.01
C GLN A 163 -9.16 -6.93 -17.37
N VAL A 164 -9.02 -8.21 -17.65
CA VAL A 164 -7.78 -8.81 -18.14
C VAL A 164 -8.11 -9.94 -19.11
N SER A 165 -7.25 -10.12 -20.10
CA SER A 165 -7.37 -11.21 -21.10
C SER A 165 -6.46 -12.36 -20.67
N ILE A 166 -7.07 -13.53 -20.44
CA ILE A 166 -6.37 -14.79 -20.15
C ILE A 166 -6.56 -15.69 -21.39
N PRO A 167 -5.48 -16.08 -22.10
CA PRO A 167 -5.59 -16.77 -23.39
C PRO A 167 -6.52 -17.98 -23.37
N GLU A 168 -6.45 -18.81 -22.32
CA GLU A 168 -7.19 -20.06 -22.22
C GLU A 168 -8.62 -19.90 -21.70
N LEU A 169 -8.90 -18.79 -21.00
CA LEU A 169 -10.19 -18.53 -20.34
C LEU A 169 -10.98 -17.37 -20.94
N GLY A 170 -10.36 -16.60 -21.84
CA GLY A 170 -10.95 -15.39 -22.39
C GLY A 170 -10.83 -14.18 -21.46
N THR A 171 -11.67 -13.17 -21.67
CA THR A 171 -11.63 -11.94 -20.88
C THR A 171 -12.35 -12.10 -19.56
N VAL A 172 -11.63 -11.86 -18.46
CA VAL A 172 -12.19 -11.77 -17.11
C VAL A 172 -12.40 -10.30 -16.76
N ARG A 173 -13.65 -9.93 -16.49
CA ARG A 173 -14.04 -8.58 -16.10
C ARG A 173 -14.59 -8.57 -14.69
N ALA A 174 -14.27 -7.52 -13.94
CA ALA A 174 -14.81 -7.35 -12.59
C ALA A 174 -16.33 -7.16 -12.62
N ALA A 175 -17.06 -7.95 -11.82
CA ALA A 175 -18.48 -7.73 -11.57
C ALA A 175 -18.72 -6.47 -10.73
N CYS A 176 -17.81 -6.17 -9.82
CA CYS A 176 -17.78 -4.97 -9.02
C CYS A 176 -16.37 -4.37 -9.11
N ALA A 177 -16.26 -3.14 -9.62
CA ALA A 177 -14.97 -2.47 -9.76
C ALA A 177 -14.23 -2.40 -8.43
N PRO A 178 -12.98 -2.92 -8.35
CA PRO A 178 -12.18 -2.81 -7.14
C PRO A 178 -11.81 -1.35 -6.89
N VAL A 179 -11.75 -0.97 -5.61
CA VAL A 179 -11.17 0.33 -5.22
C VAL A 179 -9.65 0.20 -5.33
N THR A 180 -9.08 0.76 -6.39
CA THR A 180 -7.67 0.58 -6.72
C THR A 180 -6.85 1.78 -6.28
N ILE A 181 -5.86 1.53 -5.43
CA ILE A 181 -4.88 2.51 -4.95
C ILE A 181 -3.51 2.09 -5.47
N LEU A 182 -2.83 2.99 -6.17
CA LEU A 182 -1.43 2.84 -6.55
C LEU A 182 -0.59 3.73 -5.64
N THR A 183 0.57 3.25 -5.19
CA THR A 183 1.53 4.08 -4.45
C THR A 183 2.85 4.19 -5.20
N SER A 184 3.51 5.34 -5.08
CA SER A 184 4.81 5.61 -5.67
C SER A 184 5.64 6.48 -4.72
N ASN A 185 6.93 6.17 -4.60
CA ASN A 185 7.94 6.98 -3.91
C ASN A 185 8.74 7.84 -4.90
N ARG A 186 8.37 7.83 -6.19
CA ARG A 186 9.05 8.52 -7.29
C ARG A 186 10.53 8.12 -7.42
N THR A 187 10.87 6.85 -7.18
CA THR A 187 12.23 6.34 -7.43
C THR A 187 12.57 6.38 -8.92
N ARG A 188 11.55 6.26 -9.77
CA ARG A 188 11.57 6.61 -11.19
C ARG A 188 10.24 7.23 -11.61
N GLU A 189 10.21 7.83 -12.78
CA GLU A 189 8.99 8.39 -13.36
C GLU A 189 8.11 7.29 -13.95
N LEU A 190 6.81 7.33 -13.64
CA LEU A 190 5.81 6.42 -14.22
C LEU A 190 5.42 6.87 -15.62
N ASN A 191 5.04 5.91 -16.46
CA ASN A 191 4.52 6.18 -17.79
C ASN A 191 3.26 7.05 -17.73
N ASP A 192 3.20 8.06 -18.58
CA ASP A 192 2.06 8.98 -18.69
C ASP A 192 0.72 8.25 -18.95
N ALA A 193 0.76 7.13 -19.67
CA ALA A 193 -0.45 6.35 -19.93
C ALA A 193 -1.06 5.79 -18.64
N VAL A 194 -0.25 5.37 -17.66
CA VAL A 194 -0.70 4.94 -16.33
C VAL A 194 -1.26 6.13 -15.56
N LYS A 195 -0.51 7.25 -15.50
CA LYS A 195 -0.93 8.48 -14.79
C LYS A 195 -2.29 8.99 -15.30
N ARG A 196 -2.53 8.99 -16.62
CA ARG A 196 -3.79 9.46 -17.23
C ARG A 196 -5.01 8.59 -16.87
N ARG A 197 -4.80 7.32 -16.51
CA ARG A 197 -5.89 6.43 -16.07
C ARG A 197 -6.25 6.62 -14.62
N CYS A 198 -5.38 7.24 -13.83
CA CYS A 198 -5.55 7.46 -12.40
C CYS A 198 -6.05 8.88 -12.09
N LEU A 199 -6.71 9.03 -10.97
CA LEU A 199 -6.73 10.31 -10.25
C LEU A 199 -5.40 10.44 -9.52
N TYR A 200 -4.87 11.65 -9.38
CA TYR A 200 -3.57 11.90 -8.79
C TYR A 200 -3.70 12.67 -7.48
N HIS A 201 -2.93 12.26 -6.48
CA HIS A 201 -2.78 13.01 -5.24
C HIS A 201 -1.36 12.89 -4.71
N TRP A 202 -0.75 14.03 -4.43
CA TRP A 202 0.51 14.10 -3.71
C TRP A 202 0.24 14.12 -2.21
N LEU A 203 0.87 13.21 -1.47
CA LEU A 203 0.73 13.10 -0.03
C LEU A 203 1.95 13.69 0.66
N ASP A 204 1.76 14.86 1.27
CA ASP A 204 2.77 15.53 2.06
C ASP A 204 2.86 14.98 3.49
N TYR A 205 3.94 15.34 4.17
CA TYR A 205 4.02 15.15 5.61
C TYR A 205 2.85 15.86 6.31
N PRO A 206 2.29 15.29 7.37
CA PRO A 206 1.20 15.92 8.08
C PRO A 206 1.66 17.20 8.77
N GLU A 207 0.76 18.18 8.86
CA GLU A 207 0.92 19.31 9.74
C GLU A 207 0.92 18.87 11.21
N ARG A 208 1.47 19.70 12.10
CA ARG A 208 1.69 19.40 13.53
C ARG A 208 0.44 18.84 14.23
N GLU A 209 -0.71 19.45 14.01
CA GLU A 209 -1.96 19.02 14.67
C GLU A 209 -2.40 17.61 14.22
N ARG A 210 -2.26 17.33 12.92
CA ARG A 210 -2.56 16.01 12.36
C ARG A 210 -1.55 14.96 12.82
N GLU A 211 -0.25 15.31 12.90
CA GLU A 211 0.78 14.43 13.45
C GLU A 211 0.47 14.07 14.90
N LEU A 212 0.14 15.06 15.73
CA LEU A 212 -0.25 14.85 17.12
C LEU A 212 -1.46 13.92 17.24
N ALA A 213 -2.47 14.11 16.39
CA ALA A 213 -3.65 13.24 16.37
C ALA A 213 -3.29 11.78 16.00
N ILE A 214 -2.36 11.60 15.05
CA ILE A 214 -1.86 10.28 14.65
C ILE A 214 -1.09 9.62 15.80
N VAL A 215 -0.16 10.34 16.43
CA VAL A 215 0.64 9.82 17.55
C VAL A 215 -0.28 9.40 18.70
N ARG A 216 -1.24 10.23 19.11
CA ARG A 216 -2.23 9.90 20.14
C ARG A 216 -3.04 8.65 19.83
N ALA A 217 -3.49 8.53 18.60
CA ALA A 217 -4.30 7.36 18.18
C ALA A 217 -3.48 6.07 18.12
N ARG A 218 -2.20 6.16 17.72
CA ARG A 218 -1.32 4.99 17.52
C ARG A 218 -0.53 4.60 18.78
N VAL A 219 -0.36 5.52 19.72
CA VAL A 219 0.38 5.31 20.97
C VAL A 219 -0.43 5.85 22.17
N PRO A 220 -1.59 5.26 22.45
CA PRO A 220 -2.48 5.75 23.51
C PRO A 220 -1.88 5.69 24.92
N GLN A 221 -0.78 4.95 25.09
CA GLN A 221 -0.03 4.88 26.36
C GLN A 221 0.88 6.09 26.59
N ALA A 222 1.20 6.86 25.52
CA ALA A 222 2.01 8.06 25.66
C ALA A 222 1.23 9.16 26.39
N ALA A 223 1.85 9.78 27.38
CA ALA A 223 1.28 10.97 28.02
C ALA A 223 1.04 12.07 26.99
N ASP A 224 -0.01 12.86 27.18
CA ASP A 224 -0.37 13.93 26.23
C ASP A 224 0.78 14.95 26.03
N ALA A 225 1.51 15.27 27.10
CA ALA A 225 2.69 16.13 27.03
C ALA A 225 3.78 15.53 26.14
N LEU A 226 4.07 14.23 26.28
CA LEU A 226 5.05 13.52 25.46
C LEU A 226 4.63 13.49 23.99
N SER A 227 3.36 13.19 23.70
CA SER A 227 2.84 13.18 22.34
C SER A 227 2.98 14.54 21.64
N ARG A 228 2.77 15.64 22.37
CA ARG A 228 2.99 17.01 21.86
C ARG A 228 4.46 17.27 21.57
N GLN A 229 5.36 16.89 22.49
CA GLN A 229 6.80 17.06 22.29
C GLN A 229 7.30 16.27 21.07
N VAL A 230 6.82 15.03 20.88
CA VAL A 230 7.14 14.23 19.71
C VAL A 230 6.70 14.94 18.42
N ALA A 231 5.44 15.35 18.33
CA ALA A 231 4.92 16.00 17.12
C ALA A 231 5.66 17.31 16.81
N GLU A 232 5.99 18.09 17.85
CA GLU A 232 6.71 19.34 17.71
C GLU A 232 8.16 19.13 17.26
N PHE A 233 8.89 18.23 17.89
CA PHE A 233 10.27 17.92 17.56
C PHE A 233 10.39 17.36 16.13
N ILE A 234 9.53 16.45 15.74
CA ILE A 234 9.48 15.90 14.37
C ILE A 234 9.20 17.00 13.33
N GLY A 235 8.27 17.91 13.62
CA GLY A 235 7.99 19.05 12.74
C GLY A 235 9.24 19.89 12.50
N ARG A 236 10.02 20.16 13.55
CA ARG A 236 11.28 20.92 13.46
C ARG A 236 12.38 20.17 12.73
N LEU A 237 12.50 18.85 12.94
CA LEU A 237 13.42 18.01 12.17
C LEU A 237 13.10 18.06 10.67
N ARG A 238 11.83 18.03 10.29
CA ARG A 238 11.41 18.16 8.88
C ARG A 238 11.76 19.53 8.31
N SER A 239 11.56 20.60 9.09
CA SER A 239 11.96 21.94 8.67
C SER A 239 13.49 22.06 8.51
N ALA A 240 14.27 21.49 9.44
CA ALA A 240 15.72 21.44 9.34
C ALA A 240 16.19 20.59 8.13
N THR A 241 15.48 19.52 7.79
CA THR A 241 15.73 18.73 6.57
C THR A 241 15.47 19.56 5.32
N ALA A 242 14.39 20.31 5.28
CA ALA A 242 14.06 21.20 4.15
C ALA A 242 15.12 22.29 3.93
N SER A 243 15.81 22.73 4.99
CA SER A 243 16.96 23.65 4.91
C SER A 243 18.30 22.97 4.62
N GLY A 244 18.34 21.64 4.42
CA GLY A 244 19.52 20.89 4.02
C GLY A 244 20.37 20.35 5.15
N THR A 245 19.91 20.40 6.40
CA THR A 245 20.65 19.88 7.58
C THR A 245 20.70 18.34 7.58
N PHE A 246 19.65 17.69 7.12
CA PHE A 246 19.54 16.23 7.00
C PHE A 246 19.21 15.84 5.58
N HIS A 247 19.60 14.62 5.18
CA HIS A 247 19.31 14.09 3.83
C HIS A 247 17.85 13.68 3.70
N ARG A 248 17.27 13.16 4.80
CA ARG A 248 15.91 12.64 4.78
C ARG A 248 15.14 12.95 6.06
N ALA A 249 13.97 13.53 5.89
CA ALA A 249 13.06 13.79 7.01
C ALA A 249 12.45 12.49 7.55
N PRO A 250 12.25 12.37 8.87
CA PRO A 250 11.50 11.25 9.45
C PRO A 250 10.04 11.30 9.02
N GLY A 251 9.51 10.13 8.61
CA GLY A 251 8.11 9.95 8.25
C GLY A 251 7.20 9.75 9.47
N ILE A 252 5.90 9.55 9.21
CA ILE A 252 4.92 9.27 10.27
C ILE A 252 5.21 7.94 10.97
N ALA A 253 5.72 6.95 10.23
CA ALA A 253 6.09 5.66 10.80
C ALA A 253 7.17 5.82 11.86
N GLU A 254 8.22 6.58 11.55
CA GLU A 254 9.31 6.90 12.46
C GLU A 254 8.82 7.68 13.68
N SER A 255 7.91 8.64 13.51
CA SER A 255 7.32 9.40 14.61
C SER A 255 6.57 8.51 15.60
N VAL A 256 5.75 7.58 15.08
CA VAL A 256 4.99 6.62 15.91
C VAL A 256 5.93 5.62 16.59
N GLU A 257 6.94 5.12 15.88
CA GLU A 257 7.94 4.21 16.43
C GLU A 257 8.76 4.87 17.53
N TRP A 258 9.17 6.12 17.31
CA TRP A 258 9.90 6.89 18.31
C TRP A 258 9.05 7.17 19.55
N ALA A 259 7.80 7.57 19.40
CA ALA A 259 6.87 7.73 20.51
C ALA A 259 6.73 6.44 21.34
N ARG A 260 6.65 5.27 20.69
CA ARG A 260 6.61 3.96 21.36
C ARG A 260 7.90 3.67 22.12
N ALA A 261 9.05 3.97 21.53
CA ALA A 261 10.35 3.78 22.17
C ALA A 261 10.49 4.66 23.41
N LEU A 262 10.09 5.94 23.34
CA LEU A 262 10.09 6.84 24.48
C LEU A 262 9.19 6.34 25.63
N VAL A 263 8.01 5.80 25.31
CA VAL A 263 7.14 5.15 26.31
C VAL A 263 7.83 3.93 26.92
N ALA A 264 8.49 3.08 26.11
CA ALA A 264 9.20 1.89 26.59
C ALA A 264 10.40 2.25 27.49
N LEU A 265 11.03 3.40 27.27
CA LEU A 265 12.09 3.94 28.12
C LEU A 265 11.56 4.68 29.36
N ASN A 266 10.23 4.72 29.56
CA ASN A 266 9.57 5.50 30.61
C ASN A 266 9.93 6.99 30.60
N THR A 267 10.19 7.55 29.42
CA THR A 267 10.54 8.96 29.22
C THR A 267 9.33 9.85 29.49
N LEU A 268 9.44 10.77 30.41
CA LEU A 268 8.39 11.76 30.73
C LEU A 268 8.57 13.06 29.95
N MET A 269 9.82 13.44 29.71
CA MET A 269 10.22 14.61 28.93
C MET A 269 11.36 14.23 27.98
N ILE A 270 11.32 14.79 26.80
CA ILE A 270 12.37 14.60 25.80
C ILE A 270 13.51 15.57 26.13
N ASP A 271 14.73 15.06 26.20
CA ASP A 271 15.96 15.82 26.39
C ASP A 271 17.00 15.44 25.30
N PRO A 272 18.10 16.19 25.13
CA PRO A 272 19.10 15.93 24.12
C PRO A 272 19.81 14.58 24.26
N GLU A 273 19.93 14.00 25.45
CA GLU A 273 20.56 12.70 25.70
C GLU A 273 19.67 11.57 25.13
N VAL A 274 18.38 11.57 25.49
CA VAL A 274 17.38 10.61 24.99
C VAL A 274 17.23 10.71 23.47
N ILE A 275 17.30 11.92 22.88
CA ILE A 275 17.28 12.11 21.43
C ILE A 275 18.49 11.43 20.80
N GLY A 276 19.69 11.65 21.35
CA GLY A 276 20.93 11.03 20.87
C GLY A 276 20.87 9.50 20.90
N ASP A 277 20.41 8.92 22.02
CA ASP A 277 20.29 7.49 22.22
C ASP A 277 19.25 6.83 21.29
N THR A 278 18.24 7.58 20.90
CA THR A 278 17.13 7.09 20.07
C THR A 278 17.16 7.58 18.61
N ALA A 279 18.20 8.34 18.22
CA ALA A 279 18.34 8.93 16.88
C ALA A 279 18.25 7.89 15.73
N GLY A 280 18.71 6.66 15.96
CA GLY A 280 18.61 5.56 14.99
C GLY A 280 17.19 5.09 14.70
N ILE A 281 16.18 5.50 15.50
CA ILE A 281 14.77 5.28 15.18
C ILE A 281 14.30 6.30 14.15
N LEU A 282 14.73 7.55 14.28
CA LEU A 282 14.34 8.66 13.42
C LEU A 282 15.07 8.64 12.06
N PHE A 283 16.36 8.32 12.09
CA PHE A 283 17.22 8.32 10.92
C PHE A 283 17.77 6.94 10.60
N LYS A 284 17.88 6.62 9.31
CA LYS A 284 18.40 5.33 8.81
C LYS A 284 19.73 5.49 8.07
N GLN A 285 20.31 6.69 8.08
CA GLN A 285 21.62 7.00 7.51
C GLN A 285 22.57 7.47 8.62
N ARG A 286 23.80 6.98 8.57
CA ARG A 286 24.83 7.30 9.55
C ARG A 286 25.11 8.80 9.61
N GLU A 287 25.10 9.44 8.47
CA GLU A 287 25.36 10.87 8.30
C GLU A 287 24.29 11.71 9.02
N ASP A 288 23.02 11.37 8.87
CA ASP A 288 21.91 12.06 9.53
C ASP A 288 21.92 11.84 11.05
N VAL A 289 22.25 10.63 11.52
CA VAL A 289 22.43 10.34 12.95
C VAL A 289 23.58 11.16 13.51
N ALA A 290 24.70 11.28 12.81
CA ALA A 290 25.86 12.03 13.24
C ALA A 290 25.62 13.57 13.21
N ALA A 291 24.79 14.05 12.27
CA ALA A 291 24.39 15.45 12.18
C ALA A 291 23.50 15.89 13.36
N LEU A 292 22.75 14.97 13.96
CA LEU A 292 21.93 15.26 15.13
C LEU A 292 22.79 15.33 16.42
N THR A 293 23.62 16.38 16.51
CA THR A 293 24.46 16.63 17.68
C THR A 293 23.63 17.02 18.91
N PRO A 294 24.14 16.82 20.14
CA PRO A 294 23.43 17.28 21.37
C PRO A 294 23.09 18.78 21.37
N ALA A 295 23.95 19.60 20.75
CA ALA A 295 23.71 21.04 20.62
C ALA A 295 22.51 21.32 19.67
N LEU A 296 22.47 20.67 18.51
CA LEU A 296 21.36 20.80 17.58
C LEU A 296 20.06 20.23 18.16
N ALA A 297 20.13 19.10 18.87
CA ALA A 297 18.98 18.53 19.56
C ALA A 297 18.41 19.50 20.60
N ALA A 298 19.26 20.15 21.37
CA ALA A 298 18.86 21.19 22.36
C ALA A 298 18.22 22.40 21.66
N GLU A 299 18.77 22.85 20.54
CA GLU A 299 18.20 23.94 19.72
C GLU A 299 16.81 23.57 19.20
N LEU A 300 16.67 22.38 18.62
CA LEU A 300 15.39 21.87 18.10
C LEU A 300 14.34 21.62 19.21
N LEU A 301 14.72 21.49 20.46
CA LEU A 301 13.79 21.40 21.60
C LEU A 301 13.30 22.75 22.09
N GLN A 302 14.02 23.85 21.84
CA GLN A 302 13.63 25.17 22.34
C GLN A 302 12.32 25.62 21.65
N PRO A 303 11.35 26.18 22.39
CA PRO A 303 10.18 26.76 21.76
C PRO A 303 10.62 27.85 20.77
N VAL A 304 10.02 27.86 19.56
CA VAL A 304 10.18 29.03 18.68
C VAL A 304 9.64 30.22 19.45
N ALA A 305 10.48 31.23 19.69
CA ALA A 305 10.00 32.49 20.18
C ALA A 305 8.93 32.97 19.18
N ASP A 306 7.66 33.06 19.65
CA ASP A 306 6.60 33.62 18.82
C ASP A 306 7.08 35.00 18.37
N GLU A 307 7.28 35.17 17.06
CA GLU A 307 7.42 36.51 16.49
C GLU A 307 6.09 37.23 16.74
N ALA A 308 6.14 38.14 17.68
CA ALA A 308 5.05 38.99 18.14
C ALA A 308 4.57 39.95 17.02
#